data_8fc5417a212b5e13e86425830a6ba36d
#
_entry.id   8fc5417a212b5e13e86425830a6ba36d
#
_cell.length_a   1.000
_cell.length_b   1.000
_cell.length_c   1.000
_cell.angle_alpha   90.00
_cell.angle_beta   90.00
_cell.angle_gamma   90.00
#
_symmetry.space_group_name_H-M   'P 1'
#
loop_
_entity.id
_entity.type
_entity.pdbx_description
1 polymer ?
#
loop_
_entity_poly.entity_id
_entity_poly.type
_entity_poly.pdbx_seq_one_letter_code
_entity_poly.pdbx_strand_id
1 'polypeptide(L)'
;MSQGAHKITEDFEKKLSHYTGAKYVVTVDNQSNALFLALTYEKIKGMTIEIPSKTYPSVPCEIIHAGGKVKFIPVEGDTIKGSYQLIPTKVWDSALRFTSNMYVPNTHMCLSFTGPYKHLKLGKGGAILTDDEQAYKWFKKARFSGRDECSYHDDDFDNNPVVGWNFYMMPEISARGLLLITQFYDTKTGEPKENADLELPYPDLSKFKVYGQ
;
A
#
# COMPACT_ATOMS: atom_id res chain seq x y z
N MET A 1 -31.79 2.74 -1.22
CA MET A 1 -30.41 2.77 -1.72
C MET A 1 -29.73 1.48 -1.25
N SER A 2 -29.46 0.54 -2.14
CA SER A 2 -28.69 -0.64 -1.78
C SER A 2 -27.28 -0.16 -1.41
N GLN A 3 -26.85 -0.38 -0.18
CA GLN A 3 -25.46 -0.17 0.19
C GLN A 3 -24.67 -1.21 -0.59
N GLY A 4 -23.90 -0.78 -1.60
CA GLY A 4 -23.08 -1.67 -2.40
C GLY A 4 -22.07 -2.42 -1.53
N ALA A 5 -21.65 -3.62 -1.97
CA ALA A 5 -20.71 -4.47 -1.23
C ALA A 5 -19.38 -3.73 -0.87
N HIS A 6 -19.02 -2.70 -1.65
CA HIS A 6 -17.81 -1.91 -1.43
C HIS A 6 -17.92 -0.82 -0.34
N LYS A 7 -19.13 -0.56 0.19
CA LYS A 7 -19.32 0.43 1.25
C LYS A 7 -18.47 0.14 2.49
N ILE A 8 -18.36 -1.13 2.87
CA ILE A 8 -17.52 -1.56 4.00
C ILE A 8 -16.04 -1.26 3.78
N THR A 9 -15.57 -1.36 2.52
CA THR A 9 -14.20 -1.03 2.15
C THR A 9 -13.94 0.47 2.26
N GLU A 10 -14.88 1.31 1.81
CA GLU A 10 -14.78 2.76 2.00
C GLU A 10 -14.73 3.17 3.47
N ASP A 11 -15.53 2.52 4.31
CA ASP A 11 -15.57 2.82 5.75
C ASP A 11 -14.24 2.42 6.42
N PHE A 12 -13.62 1.32 5.97
CA PHE A 12 -12.29 0.93 6.42
C PHE A 12 -11.21 1.92 5.94
N GLU A 13 -11.27 2.37 4.68
CA GLU A 13 -10.36 3.39 4.13
C GLU A 13 -10.46 4.71 4.90
N LYS A 14 -11.66 5.16 5.26
CA LYS A 14 -11.88 6.35 6.11
C LYS A 14 -11.28 6.17 7.51
N LYS A 15 -11.41 4.97 8.09
CA LYS A 15 -10.84 4.68 9.41
C LYS A 15 -9.31 4.66 9.36
N LEU A 16 -8.72 4.09 8.30
CA LEU A 16 -7.28 4.14 8.05
C LEU A 16 -6.79 5.58 7.84
N SER A 17 -7.51 6.39 7.05
CA SER A 17 -7.22 7.80 6.84
C SER A 17 -7.16 8.56 8.18
N HIS A 18 -8.19 8.41 9.01
CA HIS A 18 -8.22 9.05 10.33
C HIS A 18 -7.07 8.60 11.24
N TYR A 19 -6.71 7.31 11.22
CA TYR A 19 -5.63 6.78 12.05
C TYR A 19 -4.25 7.22 11.59
N THR A 20 -3.99 7.13 10.28
CA THR A 20 -2.66 7.38 9.70
C THR A 20 -2.36 8.85 9.42
N GLY A 21 -3.38 9.71 9.41
CA GLY A 21 -3.28 11.12 9.05
C GLY A 21 -3.21 11.37 7.53
N ALA A 22 -3.34 10.34 6.69
CA ALA A 22 -3.36 10.50 5.25
C ALA A 22 -4.72 11.03 4.78
N LYS A 23 -4.72 11.99 3.85
CA LYS A 23 -5.96 12.56 3.30
C LYS A 23 -6.81 11.51 2.56
N TYR A 24 -6.15 10.64 1.79
CA TYR A 24 -6.76 9.57 1.01
C TYR A 24 -6.10 8.23 1.28
N VAL A 25 -6.90 7.19 1.29
CA VAL A 25 -6.45 5.80 1.44
C VAL A 25 -7.11 4.95 0.37
N VAL A 26 -6.33 4.09 -0.27
CA VAL A 26 -6.82 3.09 -1.22
C VAL A 26 -6.34 1.73 -0.76
N THR A 27 -7.26 0.88 -0.31
CA THR A 27 -6.94 -0.50 0.08
C THR A 27 -6.80 -1.40 -1.15
N VAL A 28 -5.90 -2.36 -1.06
CA VAL A 28 -5.64 -3.37 -2.09
C VAL A 28 -5.49 -4.75 -1.45
N ASP A 29 -5.49 -5.78 -2.26
CA ASP A 29 -5.42 -7.17 -1.80
C ASP A 29 -4.09 -7.55 -1.12
N ASN A 30 -2.99 -6.84 -1.40
CA ASN A 30 -1.69 -6.98 -0.74
C ASN A 30 -0.78 -5.77 -0.99
N GLN A 31 0.29 -5.63 -0.21
CA GLN A 31 1.23 -4.51 -0.36
C GLN A 31 2.04 -4.56 -1.66
N SER A 32 2.37 -5.74 -2.17
CA SER A 32 3.10 -5.83 -3.45
C SER A 32 2.32 -5.14 -4.56
N ASN A 33 1.01 -5.39 -4.65
CA ASN A 33 0.14 -4.71 -5.59
C ASN A 33 -0.01 -3.21 -5.29
N ALA A 34 0.05 -2.78 -4.01
CA ALA A 34 0.13 -1.37 -3.66
C ALA A 34 1.39 -0.70 -4.23
N LEU A 35 2.55 -1.33 -4.06
CA LEU A 35 3.82 -0.86 -4.63
C LEU A 35 3.77 -0.81 -6.15
N PHE A 36 3.29 -1.88 -6.79
CA PHE A 36 3.15 -1.94 -8.24
C PHE A 36 2.27 -0.80 -8.79
N LEU A 37 1.10 -0.57 -8.20
CA LEU A 37 0.20 0.51 -8.62
C LEU A 37 0.85 1.89 -8.43
N ALA A 38 1.49 2.13 -7.27
CA ALA A 38 2.17 3.40 -6.99
C ALA A 38 3.33 3.66 -7.97
N LEU A 39 4.16 2.64 -8.24
CA LEU A 39 5.27 2.74 -9.20
C LEU A 39 4.77 2.91 -10.64
N THR A 40 3.64 2.29 -10.99
CA THR A 40 3.02 2.46 -12.31
C THR A 40 2.46 3.88 -12.48
N TYR A 41 1.83 4.43 -11.45
CA TYR A 41 1.37 5.82 -11.44
C TYR A 41 2.52 6.82 -11.61
N GLU A 42 3.64 6.59 -10.91
CA GLU A 42 4.88 7.37 -11.04
C GLU A 42 5.62 7.17 -12.37
N LYS A 43 5.12 6.27 -13.25
CA LYS A 43 5.65 6.05 -14.62
C LYS A 43 7.14 5.70 -14.65
N ILE A 44 7.56 4.80 -13.78
CA ILE A 44 8.99 4.47 -13.58
C ILE A 44 9.63 3.67 -14.73
N LYS A 45 8.91 3.40 -15.82
CA LYS A 45 9.43 2.61 -16.94
C LYS A 45 10.78 3.15 -17.45
N GLY A 46 11.80 2.30 -17.42
CA GLY A 46 13.17 2.65 -17.81
C GLY A 46 13.99 3.37 -16.74
N MET A 47 13.39 3.82 -15.64
CA MET A 47 14.11 4.45 -14.52
C MET A 47 14.85 3.42 -13.68
N THR A 48 15.97 3.85 -13.09
CA THR A 48 16.67 3.06 -12.06
C THR A 48 16.17 3.48 -10.68
N ILE A 49 15.70 2.52 -9.91
CA ILE A 49 15.11 2.72 -8.58
C ILE A 49 16.06 2.17 -7.52
N GLU A 50 16.49 3.02 -6.61
CA GLU A 50 17.37 2.65 -5.50
C GLU A 50 16.52 2.15 -4.32
N ILE A 51 16.87 0.97 -3.82
CA ILE A 51 16.23 0.33 -2.65
C ILE A 51 17.28 -0.31 -1.76
N PRO A 52 17.00 -0.53 -0.47
CA PRO A 52 17.88 -1.28 0.42
C PRO A 52 18.17 -2.68 -0.13
N SER A 53 19.42 -3.15 0.00
CA SER A 53 19.80 -4.50 -0.43
C SER A 53 19.11 -5.59 0.39
N LYS A 54 18.79 -5.30 1.65
CA LYS A 54 18.04 -6.17 2.56
C LYS A 54 16.59 -5.67 2.63
N THR A 55 15.70 -6.29 1.87
CA THR A 55 14.27 -5.96 1.85
C THR A 55 13.45 -7.19 1.50
N TYR A 56 12.11 -7.05 1.54
CA TYR A 56 11.22 -8.14 1.16
C TYR A 56 11.31 -8.40 -0.35
N PRO A 57 11.41 -9.67 -0.79
CA PRO A 57 11.66 -10.02 -2.19
C PRO A 57 10.66 -9.47 -3.21
N SER A 58 9.42 -9.16 -2.82
CA SER A 58 8.47 -8.57 -3.78
C SER A 58 8.83 -7.14 -4.18
N VAL A 59 9.59 -6.38 -3.38
CA VAL A 59 9.90 -4.98 -3.69
C VAL A 59 10.68 -4.86 -5.02
N PRO A 60 11.82 -5.53 -5.23
CA PRO A 60 12.47 -5.49 -6.53
C PRO A 60 11.62 -6.13 -7.65
N CYS A 61 10.78 -7.14 -7.35
CA CYS A 61 9.88 -7.70 -8.35
C CYS A 61 8.90 -6.63 -8.88
N GLU A 62 8.28 -5.84 -8.00
CA GLU A 62 7.30 -4.84 -8.44
C GLU A 62 7.94 -3.66 -9.17
N ILE A 63 9.18 -3.31 -8.88
CA ILE A 63 9.95 -2.35 -9.69
C ILE A 63 10.14 -2.89 -11.11
N ILE A 64 10.53 -4.17 -11.25
CA ILE A 64 10.74 -4.82 -12.55
C ILE A 64 9.41 -4.95 -13.31
N HIS A 65 8.33 -5.39 -12.65
CA HIS A 65 7.00 -5.49 -13.24
C HIS A 65 6.47 -4.14 -13.75
N ALA A 66 6.76 -3.05 -13.04
CA ALA A 66 6.44 -1.69 -13.48
C ALA A 66 7.39 -1.14 -14.57
N GLY A 67 8.35 -1.96 -15.04
CA GLY A 67 9.29 -1.63 -16.12
C GLY A 67 10.51 -0.83 -15.67
N GLY A 68 10.75 -0.69 -14.37
CA GLY A 68 11.94 -0.06 -13.81
C GLY A 68 13.14 -1.01 -13.74
N LYS A 69 14.29 -0.46 -13.36
CA LYS A 69 15.53 -1.18 -13.08
C LYS A 69 15.83 -1.04 -11.60
N VAL A 70 16.33 -2.11 -10.98
CA VAL A 70 16.68 -2.12 -9.56
C VAL A 70 18.16 -1.74 -9.38
N LYS A 71 18.43 -0.89 -8.39
CA LYS A 71 19.78 -0.64 -7.85
C LYS A 71 19.72 -0.84 -6.35
N PHE A 72 20.46 -1.83 -5.86
CA PHE A 72 20.56 -2.11 -4.44
C PHE A 72 21.58 -1.19 -3.77
N ILE A 73 21.17 -0.59 -2.64
CA ILE A 73 22.02 0.19 -1.76
C ILE A 73 22.36 -0.68 -0.54
N PRO A 74 23.64 -0.87 -0.23
CA PRO A 74 24.04 -1.65 0.95
C PRO A 74 23.41 -1.12 2.23
N VAL A 75 23.00 -2.01 3.10
CA VAL A 75 22.43 -1.69 4.42
C VAL A 75 23.36 -2.25 5.49
N GLU A 76 23.73 -1.41 6.45
CA GLU A 76 24.45 -1.85 7.65
C GLU A 76 23.51 -2.68 8.56
N GLY A 77 24.07 -3.70 9.21
CA GLY A 77 23.31 -4.62 10.06
C GLY A 77 22.51 -5.66 9.28
N ASP A 78 21.69 -6.42 9.97
CA ASP A 78 20.95 -7.57 9.40
C ASP A 78 19.44 -7.33 9.27
N THR A 79 18.96 -6.19 9.71
CA THR A 79 17.53 -5.88 9.77
C THR A 79 17.17 -4.62 9.00
N ILE A 80 15.91 -4.51 8.62
CA ILE A 80 15.28 -3.27 8.15
C ILE A 80 14.17 -2.88 9.13
N LYS A 81 13.97 -1.58 9.33
CA LYS A 81 13.01 -1.02 10.27
C LYS A 81 12.11 0.02 9.62
N GLY A 82 10.84 -0.03 9.97
CA GLY A 82 9.87 1.04 9.68
C GLY A 82 9.55 1.22 8.20
N SER A 83 9.93 2.36 7.66
CA SER A 83 9.62 2.77 6.28
C SER A 83 10.86 3.29 5.56
N TYR A 84 10.91 3.09 4.25
CA TYR A 84 11.95 3.67 3.39
C TYR A 84 11.37 4.06 2.02
N GLN A 85 12.00 5.03 1.39
CA GLN A 85 11.63 5.52 0.08
C GLN A 85 12.28 4.71 -1.05
N LEU A 86 11.55 4.47 -2.13
CA LEU A 86 12.07 3.93 -3.38
C LEU A 86 12.55 5.12 -4.24
N ILE A 87 13.86 5.41 -4.18
CA ILE A 87 14.43 6.63 -4.76
C ILE A 87 14.63 6.47 -6.29
N PRO A 88 14.26 7.48 -7.12
CA PRO A 88 13.87 8.85 -6.77
C PRO A 88 12.35 9.11 -6.74
N THR A 89 11.51 8.09 -6.59
CA THR A 89 10.05 8.20 -6.64
C THR A 89 9.45 8.78 -5.36
N LYS A 90 8.16 9.10 -5.38
CA LYS A 90 7.39 9.43 -4.16
C LYS A 90 6.89 8.19 -3.41
N VAL A 91 7.23 6.99 -3.89
CA VAL A 91 6.74 5.72 -3.32
C VAL A 91 7.57 5.32 -2.11
N TRP A 92 6.90 4.93 -1.04
CA TRP A 92 7.51 4.44 0.19
C TRP A 92 7.02 3.03 0.50
N ASP A 93 7.94 2.13 0.78
CA ASP A 93 7.61 0.88 1.46
C ASP A 93 7.45 1.14 2.96
N SER A 94 6.23 0.98 3.44
CA SER A 94 5.86 1.15 4.85
C SER A 94 5.33 -0.15 5.44
N ALA A 95 5.84 -1.29 4.96
CA ALA A 95 5.42 -2.61 5.44
C ALA A 95 5.66 -2.85 6.93
N LEU A 96 6.65 -2.17 7.51
CA LEU A 96 7.05 -2.34 8.90
C LEU A 96 6.65 -1.15 9.80
N ARG A 97 5.84 -0.22 9.27
CA ARG A 97 5.35 0.93 10.01
C ARG A 97 3.82 0.98 9.93
N PHE A 98 3.17 1.03 11.10
CA PHE A 98 1.73 1.29 11.23
C PHE A 98 1.47 1.95 12.57
N THR A 99 1.39 3.27 12.59
CA THR A 99 1.21 4.09 13.79
C THR A 99 0.30 5.28 13.49
N SER A 100 -0.20 5.94 14.52
CA SER A 100 -1.00 7.16 14.36
C SER A 100 -0.19 8.26 13.69
N ASN A 101 -0.85 9.06 12.86
CA ASN A 101 -0.28 10.24 12.18
C ASN A 101 1.05 9.96 11.43
N MET A 102 1.18 8.76 10.87
CA MET A 102 2.43 8.32 10.22
C MET A 102 2.63 8.87 8.81
N TYR A 103 1.60 9.43 8.21
CA TYR A 103 1.66 9.84 6.81
C TYR A 103 2.66 10.99 6.58
N VAL A 104 3.50 10.82 5.58
CA VAL A 104 4.45 11.84 5.12
C VAL A 104 3.84 12.57 3.91
N PRO A 105 3.67 13.91 3.95
CA PRO A 105 3.06 14.66 2.85
C PRO A 105 3.80 14.50 1.51
N ASN A 106 3.05 14.58 0.42
CA ASN A 106 3.54 14.44 -0.96
C ASN A 106 4.18 13.07 -1.27
N THR A 107 3.73 12.00 -0.62
CA THR A 107 4.21 10.64 -0.85
C THR A 107 3.08 9.67 -1.18
N HIS A 108 3.46 8.47 -1.63
CA HIS A 108 2.60 7.30 -1.76
C HIS A 108 3.15 6.20 -0.84
N MET A 109 2.64 6.13 0.41
CA MET A 109 3.12 5.15 1.38
C MET A 109 2.32 3.86 1.27
N CYS A 110 3.01 2.74 1.01
CA CYS A 110 2.40 1.43 0.80
C CYS A 110 2.48 0.59 2.09
N LEU A 111 1.31 0.28 2.66
CA LEU A 111 1.14 -0.49 3.89
C LEU A 111 0.92 -1.98 3.62
N SER A 112 1.33 -2.82 4.57
CA SER A 112 1.06 -4.26 4.56
C SER A 112 0.26 -4.69 5.79
N PHE A 113 -0.80 -5.46 5.54
CA PHE A 113 -1.60 -6.12 6.57
C PHE A 113 -1.45 -7.65 6.53
N THR A 114 -0.49 -8.14 5.73
CA THR A 114 -0.22 -9.55 5.52
C THR A 114 0.85 -10.07 6.48
N GLY A 115 0.57 -11.19 7.12
CA GLY A 115 1.53 -11.89 7.97
C GLY A 115 1.33 -11.68 9.47
N PRO A 116 1.92 -12.57 10.29
CA PRO A 116 1.69 -12.61 11.74
C PRO A 116 2.40 -11.50 12.51
N TYR A 117 3.41 -10.88 11.92
CA TYR A 117 4.25 -9.87 12.57
C TYR A 117 3.72 -8.43 12.43
N LYS A 118 2.69 -8.20 11.59
CA LYS A 118 2.14 -6.86 11.38
C LYS A 118 1.35 -6.40 12.60
N HIS A 119 1.30 -5.09 12.84
CA HIS A 119 0.43 -4.53 13.88
C HIS A 119 -1.04 -4.85 13.58
N LEU A 120 -1.55 -4.43 12.41
CA LEU A 120 -2.89 -4.78 11.95
C LEU A 120 -2.82 -6.08 11.13
N LYS A 121 -3.32 -7.18 11.70
CA LYS A 121 -3.18 -8.56 11.17
C LYS A 121 -4.43 -9.00 10.43
N LEU A 122 -4.53 -8.68 9.13
CA LEU A 122 -5.69 -9.10 8.33
C LEU A 122 -5.50 -10.46 7.64
N GLY A 123 -4.27 -11.01 7.67
CA GLY A 123 -3.91 -12.24 6.94
C GLY A 123 -3.55 -11.95 5.49
N LYS A 124 -4.29 -11.11 4.80
CA LYS A 124 -3.99 -10.57 3.48
C LYS A 124 -4.49 -9.11 3.42
N GLY A 125 -3.86 -8.28 2.61
CA GLY A 125 -4.25 -6.90 2.42
C GLY A 125 -3.08 -5.93 2.44
N GLY A 126 -3.31 -4.78 1.83
CA GLY A 126 -2.42 -3.62 1.82
C GLY A 126 -3.20 -2.34 1.63
N ALA A 127 -2.51 -1.21 1.67
CA ALA A 127 -3.12 0.07 1.35
C ALA A 127 -2.08 1.05 0.80
N ILE A 128 -2.53 2.01 0.01
CA ILE A 128 -1.75 3.17 -0.43
C ILE A 128 -2.30 4.39 0.31
N LEU A 129 -1.44 5.11 1.02
CA LEU A 129 -1.73 6.39 1.64
C LEU A 129 -1.24 7.50 0.71
N THR A 130 -2.05 8.53 0.49
CA THR A 130 -1.66 9.66 -0.36
C THR A 130 -2.44 10.93 0.01
N ASP A 131 -1.93 12.10 -0.33
CA ASP A 131 -2.65 13.39 -0.31
C ASP A 131 -2.96 13.90 -1.74
N ASP A 132 -2.44 13.23 -2.77
CA ASP A 132 -2.71 13.53 -4.17
C ASP A 132 -4.08 12.99 -4.59
N GLU A 133 -5.01 13.90 -4.89
CA GLU A 133 -6.37 13.54 -5.30
C GLU A 133 -6.42 12.86 -6.68
N GLN A 134 -5.52 13.23 -7.59
CA GLN A 134 -5.47 12.60 -8.92
C GLN A 134 -4.95 11.17 -8.81
N ALA A 135 -3.90 10.95 -8.01
CA ALA A 135 -3.39 9.64 -7.69
C ALA A 135 -4.48 8.76 -7.02
N TYR A 136 -5.17 9.30 -6.03
CA TYR A 136 -6.28 8.62 -5.35
C TYR A 136 -7.34 8.13 -6.34
N LYS A 137 -7.83 9.01 -7.22
CA LYS A 137 -8.85 8.66 -8.23
C LYS A 137 -8.33 7.59 -9.19
N TRP A 138 -7.08 7.72 -9.61
CA TRP A 138 -6.45 6.72 -10.48
C TRP A 138 -6.29 5.37 -9.77
N PHE A 139 -5.80 5.33 -8.53
CA PHE A 139 -5.64 4.07 -7.78
C PHE A 139 -6.98 3.36 -7.54
N LYS A 140 -8.04 4.10 -7.23
CA LYS A 140 -9.39 3.54 -7.06
C LYS A 140 -9.84 2.79 -8.31
N LYS A 141 -9.67 3.39 -9.49
CA LYS A 141 -10.00 2.74 -10.78
C LYS A 141 -9.02 1.62 -11.10
N ALA A 142 -7.73 1.87 -10.99
CA ALA A 142 -6.68 0.92 -11.37
C ALA A 142 -6.78 -0.40 -10.59
N ARG A 143 -7.10 -0.37 -9.29
CA ARG A 143 -7.31 -1.59 -8.48
C ARG A 143 -8.57 -2.38 -8.87
N PHE A 144 -9.53 -1.75 -9.58
CA PHE A 144 -10.84 -2.31 -9.91
C PHE A 144 -11.02 -2.45 -11.42
N SER A 145 -10.07 -3.10 -12.08
CA SER A 145 -10.08 -3.36 -13.54
C SER A 145 -10.18 -2.10 -14.40
N GLY A 146 -9.72 -0.96 -13.89
CA GLY A 146 -9.65 0.30 -14.63
C GLY A 146 -10.94 1.13 -14.62
N ARG A 147 -11.94 0.78 -13.81
CA ARG A 147 -13.25 1.44 -13.75
C ARG A 147 -13.65 1.80 -12.33
N ASP A 148 -14.71 2.57 -12.17
CA ASP A 148 -15.29 2.87 -10.86
C ASP A 148 -15.89 1.61 -10.21
N GLU A 149 -15.90 1.57 -8.87
CA GLU A 149 -16.49 0.51 -8.06
C GLU A 149 -18.03 0.64 -8.01
N CYS A 150 -18.65 0.72 -9.17
CA CYS A 150 -20.09 0.78 -9.33
C CYS A 150 -20.68 -0.59 -9.69
N SER A 151 -21.95 -0.65 -10.00
CA SER A 151 -22.59 -1.87 -10.45
C SER A 151 -22.04 -2.38 -11.80
N TYR A 152 -22.40 -3.59 -12.17
CA TYR A 152 -21.91 -4.27 -13.37
C TYR A 152 -22.75 -3.97 -14.64
N HIS A 153 -23.63 -2.96 -14.59
CA HIS A 153 -24.47 -2.60 -15.72
C HIS A 153 -23.76 -1.65 -16.67
N ASP A 154 -24.06 -1.75 -17.96
CA ASP A 154 -23.42 -0.95 -19.03
C ASP A 154 -23.56 0.56 -18.79
N ASP A 155 -24.71 1.00 -18.24
CA ASP A 155 -24.98 2.39 -17.90
C ASP A 155 -24.09 2.96 -16.78
N ASP A 156 -23.44 2.09 -16.02
CA ASP A 156 -22.53 2.45 -14.94
C ASP A 156 -21.05 2.42 -15.36
N PHE A 157 -20.78 2.11 -16.64
CA PHE A 157 -19.40 2.11 -17.12
C PHE A 157 -18.88 3.54 -17.22
N ASP A 158 -17.77 3.77 -16.53
CA ASP A 158 -17.13 5.07 -16.49
C ASP A 158 -16.71 5.52 -17.90
N ASN A 159 -17.10 6.74 -18.29
CA ASN A 159 -16.68 7.35 -19.56
C ASN A 159 -15.18 7.65 -19.62
N ASN A 160 -14.43 7.41 -18.55
CA ASN A 160 -13.01 7.72 -18.43
C ASN A 160 -12.21 6.56 -17.81
N PRO A 161 -12.22 5.35 -18.41
CA PRO A 161 -11.52 4.20 -17.87
C PRO A 161 -10.01 4.38 -17.94
N VAL A 162 -9.29 3.67 -17.06
CA VAL A 162 -7.83 3.54 -17.13
C VAL A 162 -7.45 2.08 -17.35
N VAL A 163 -6.22 1.80 -17.72
CA VAL A 163 -5.71 0.43 -17.66
C VAL A 163 -5.58 0.05 -16.20
N GLY A 164 -6.22 -1.07 -15.80
CA GLY A 164 -6.28 -1.48 -14.42
C GLY A 164 -6.15 -2.98 -14.22
N TRP A 165 -6.21 -3.37 -12.95
CA TRP A 165 -6.01 -4.74 -12.46
C TRP A 165 -7.10 -5.11 -11.48
N ASN A 166 -7.27 -6.40 -11.22
CA ASN A 166 -8.19 -6.90 -10.22
C ASN A 166 -7.45 -7.07 -8.87
N PHE A 167 -7.14 -5.94 -8.22
CA PHE A 167 -6.35 -5.86 -6.99
C PHE A 167 -7.11 -5.29 -5.80
N TYR A 168 -8.43 -5.16 -5.89
CA TYR A 168 -9.22 -4.62 -4.80
C TYR A 168 -9.20 -5.52 -3.56
N MET A 169 -9.28 -4.91 -2.39
CA MET A 169 -9.44 -5.65 -1.14
C MET A 169 -10.84 -6.23 -1.05
N MET A 170 -10.97 -7.50 -0.70
CA MET A 170 -12.25 -8.15 -0.49
C MET A 170 -13.03 -7.47 0.65
N PRO A 171 -14.36 -7.28 0.52
CA PRO A 171 -15.19 -6.69 1.56
C PRO A 171 -15.08 -7.37 2.92
N GLU A 172 -14.90 -8.68 2.97
CA GLU A 172 -14.73 -9.47 4.19
C GLU A 172 -13.42 -9.12 4.92
N ILE A 173 -12.35 -8.86 4.18
CA ILE A 173 -11.07 -8.40 4.75
C ILE A 173 -11.22 -6.98 5.28
N SER A 174 -11.94 -6.11 4.56
CA SER A 174 -12.25 -4.75 5.00
C SER A 174 -13.08 -4.74 6.28
N ALA A 175 -14.10 -5.61 6.38
CA ALA A 175 -14.91 -5.77 7.57
C ALA A 175 -14.07 -6.21 8.78
N ARG A 176 -13.18 -7.18 8.58
CA ARG A 176 -12.20 -7.58 9.59
C ARG A 176 -11.28 -6.42 9.98
N GLY A 177 -10.84 -5.63 9.01
CA GLY A 177 -10.03 -4.43 9.21
C GLY A 177 -10.74 -3.41 10.10
N LEU A 178 -12.00 -3.11 9.83
CA LEU A 178 -12.84 -2.22 10.66
C LEU A 178 -12.96 -2.69 12.10
N LEU A 179 -13.12 -3.99 12.31
CA LEU A 179 -13.20 -4.55 13.65
C LEU A 179 -11.84 -4.42 14.38
N LEU A 180 -10.76 -4.83 13.74
CA LEU A 180 -9.44 -4.89 14.39
C LEU A 180 -8.79 -3.52 14.57
N ILE A 181 -9.07 -2.53 13.72
CA ILE A 181 -8.48 -1.19 13.85
C ILE A 181 -8.93 -0.48 15.13
N THR A 182 -10.05 -0.88 15.72
CA THR A 182 -10.52 -0.32 17.01
C THR A 182 -9.52 -0.53 18.15
N GLN A 183 -8.68 -1.57 18.07
CA GLN A 183 -7.65 -1.86 19.08
C GLN A 183 -6.52 -0.81 19.12
N PHE A 184 -6.39 -0.01 18.04
CA PHE A 184 -5.40 1.06 17.91
C PHE A 184 -5.89 2.41 18.46
N TYR A 185 -7.02 2.40 19.15
CA TYR A 185 -7.55 3.57 19.84
C TYR A 185 -7.62 3.29 21.34
N ASP A 186 -7.38 4.32 22.13
CA ASP A 186 -7.59 4.23 23.57
C ASP A 186 -9.08 4.07 23.88
N THR A 187 -9.43 3.11 24.73
CA THR A 187 -10.84 2.78 25.01
C THR A 187 -11.53 3.82 25.88
N LYS A 188 -10.77 4.66 26.59
CA LYS A 188 -11.31 5.68 27.49
C LYS A 188 -11.39 7.04 26.80
N THR A 189 -10.34 7.42 26.07
CA THR A 189 -10.25 8.75 25.43
C THR A 189 -10.71 8.73 23.98
N GLY A 190 -10.69 7.58 23.30
CA GLY A 190 -10.94 7.47 21.88
C GLY A 190 -9.77 7.94 21.01
N GLU A 191 -8.65 8.32 21.59
CA GLU A 191 -7.48 8.83 20.88
C GLU A 191 -6.70 7.69 20.19
N PRO A 192 -6.12 7.94 19.01
CA PRO A 192 -5.29 6.96 18.31
C PRO A 192 -3.97 6.73 19.06
N LYS A 193 -3.59 5.45 19.18
CA LYS A 193 -2.34 5.04 19.84
C LYS A 193 -1.17 5.04 18.89
N GLU A 194 -0.01 5.39 19.39
CA GLU A 194 1.27 5.20 18.69
C GLU A 194 1.77 3.76 18.83
N ASN A 195 2.39 3.26 17.77
CA ASN A 195 3.08 1.98 17.76
C ASN A 195 4.53 2.18 17.33
N ALA A 196 5.44 1.44 17.93
CA ALA A 196 6.84 1.40 17.49
C ALA A 196 6.93 0.77 16.09
N ASP A 197 7.91 1.20 15.31
CA ASP A 197 8.23 0.55 14.04
C ASP A 197 8.66 -0.90 14.27
N LEU A 198 8.19 -1.79 13.41
CA LEU A 198 8.67 -3.17 13.37
C LEU A 198 10.06 -3.21 12.73
N GLU A 199 10.83 -4.19 13.15
CA GLU A 199 12.15 -4.46 12.62
C GLU A 199 12.28 -5.95 12.30
N LEU A 200 12.67 -6.29 11.07
CA LEU A 200 12.75 -7.67 10.61
C LEU A 200 14.05 -7.91 9.84
N PRO A 201 14.64 -9.12 9.97
CA PRO A 201 15.75 -9.54 9.12
C PRO A 201 15.23 -9.90 7.73
N TYR A 202 15.99 -9.51 6.71
CA TYR A 202 15.78 -9.91 5.33
C TYR A 202 17.10 -10.36 4.68
N PRO A 203 17.02 -11.29 3.71
CA PRO A 203 18.21 -11.68 2.96
C PRO A 203 18.75 -10.49 2.14
N ASP A 204 20.05 -10.48 1.91
CA ASP A 204 20.67 -9.54 0.98
C ASP A 204 20.34 -9.94 -0.46
N LEU A 205 19.42 -9.22 -1.07
CA LEU A 205 18.91 -9.49 -2.40
C LEU A 205 19.87 -9.10 -3.52
N SER A 206 20.89 -8.27 -3.25
CA SER A 206 21.90 -7.89 -4.23
C SER A 206 22.74 -9.07 -4.72
N LYS A 207 22.72 -10.19 -4.00
CA LYS A 207 23.42 -11.43 -4.37
C LYS A 207 22.71 -12.23 -5.47
N PHE A 208 21.49 -11.88 -5.84
CA PHE A 208 20.67 -12.65 -6.77
C PHE A 208 20.56 -11.97 -8.13
N LYS A 209 21.14 -12.58 -9.17
CA LYS A 209 21.14 -12.07 -10.55
C LYS A 209 19.75 -11.87 -11.15
N VAL A 210 18.73 -12.55 -10.63
CA VAL A 210 17.34 -12.46 -11.10
C VAL A 210 16.78 -11.02 -11.04
N TYR A 211 17.31 -10.16 -10.20
CA TYR A 211 16.90 -8.76 -10.07
C TYR A 211 17.66 -7.80 -11.00
N GLY A 212 18.39 -8.31 -12.02
CA GLY A 212 18.96 -7.49 -13.09
C GLY A 212 20.37 -6.94 -12.81
N GLN A 213 21.11 -7.57 -11.90
CA GLN A 213 22.54 -7.29 -11.69
C GLN A 213 23.43 -8.19 -12.52
#